data_fdc2b9e24e43ac68e6518d413a7fc13b
#
_entry.id   fdc2b9e24e43ac68e6518d413a7fc13b
#
_cell.length_a   1.000
_cell.length_b   1.000
_cell.length_c   1.000
_cell.angle_alpha   90.00
_cell.angle_beta   90.00
_cell.angle_gamma   90.00
#
_symmetry.space_group_name_H-M   'P 1'
#
loop_
_entity.id
_entity.type
_entity.pdbx_description
1 polymer ?
#
loop_
_entity_poly.entity_id
_entity_poly.type
_entity_poly.pdbx_seq_one_letter_code
_entity_poly.pdbx_strand_id
1 'polypeptide(L)'
;EALRILEHTGVLESRHGKGNFLVNRMGESLSSVFSMLVLMEESNYREVNQLRSVLEKQAYVQACALISEEGKEKAGAIINRMENGDLEERVRSDHELHHLVFEYSQNRLLILLMDALSEIIRSEGEVVLRQAASIDTEEWIALHKNIAICLIEGNIQEGLLALEEHYEWLERDIKM
;
A
#
# COMPACT_ATOMS: atom_id res chain seq x y z
N GLU A 1 27.89 -7.55 -20.04
CA GLU A 1 27.31 -6.25 -19.61
C GLU A 1 25.78 -6.26 -19.72
N ALA A 2 25.20 -6.47 -20.91
CA ALA A 2 23.74 -6.44 -21.11
C ALA A 2 22.97 -7.40 -20.20
N LEU A 3 23.46 -8.63 -19.99
CA LEU A 3 22.84 -9.59 -19.10
C LEU A 3 22.84 -9.13 -17.63
N ARG A 4 23.89 -8.46 -17.18
CA ARG A 4 23.95 -7.87 -15.84
C ARG A 4 22.93 -6.74 -15.65
N ILE A 5 22.75 -5.90 -16.66
CA ILE A 5 21.73 -4.85 -16.61
C ILE A 5 20.34 -5.47 -16.49
N LEU A 6 20.04 -6.49 -17.29
CA LEU A 6 18.74 -7.19 -17.22
C LEU A 6 18.52 -7.92 -15.89
N GLU A 7 19.58 -8.42 -15.28
CA GLU A 7 19.53 -9.04 -13.96
C GLU A 7 19.30 -7.99 -12.87
N HIS A 8 20.00 -6.86 -12.91
CA HIS A 8 19.78 -5.73 -12.00
C HIS A 8 18.40 -5.09 -12.10
N THR A 9 17.83 -5.06 -13.30
CA THR A 9 16.46 -4.55 -13.50
C THR A 9 15.37 -5.57 -13.16
N GLY A 10 15.73 -6.78 -12.72
CA GLY A 10 14.78 -7.82 -12.33
C GLY A 10 14.04 -8.49 -13.50
N VAL A 11 14.58 -8.35 -14.72
CA VAL A 11 14.02 -8.99 -15.93
C VAL A 11 14.61 -10.38 -16.12
N LEU A 12 15.80 -10.62 -15.57
CA LEU A 12 16.56 -11.84 -15.77
C LEU A 12 17.14 -12.35 -14.45
N GLU A 13 17.19 -13.67 -14.29
CA GLU A 13 17.86 -14.35 -13.18
C GLU A 13 18.90 -15.30 -13.73
N SER A 14 20.17 -15.14 -13.34
CA SER A 14 21.27 -16.05 -13.66
C SER A 14 21.40 -17.14 -12.60
N ARG A 15 21.24 -18.38 -13.00
CA ARG A 15 21.42 -19.54 -12.13
C ARG A 15 22.69 -20.29 -12.50
N HIS A 16 23.62 -20.39 -11.57
CA HIS A 16 24.90 -21.04 -11.79
C HIS A 16 24.74 -22.47 -12.35
N GLY A 17 25.37 -22.76 -13.49
CA GLY A 17 25.28 -24.04 -14.18
C GLY A 17 23.93 -24.34 -14.87
N LYS A 18 22.95 -23.48 -14.79
CA LYS A 18 21.60 -23.70 -15.36
C LYS A 18 21.21 -22.69 -16.45
N GLY A 19 21.97 -21.58 -16.57
CA GLY A 19 21.72 -20.54 -17.55
C GLY A 19 20.90 -19.37 -17.03
N ASN A 20 20.37 -18.56 -17.95
CA ASN A 20 19.62 -17.35 -17.66
C ASN A 20 18.11 -17.58 -17.90
N PHE A 21 17.29 -17.11 -16.96
CA PHE A 21 15.85 -17.29 -17.00
C PHE A 21 15.18 -15.92 -17.00
N LEU A 22 14.14 -15.75 -17.82
CA LEU A 22 13.29 -14.58 -17.74
C LEU A 22 12.45 -14.67 -16.47
N VAL A 23 12.46 -13.58 -15.69
CA VAL A 23 11.69 -13.43 -14.47
C VAL A 23 10.99 -12.07 -14.48
N ASN A 24 10.05 -11.86 -13.59
CA ASN A 24 9.43 -10.56 -13.37
C ASN A 24 9.65 -10.14 -11.92
N ARG A 25 10.80 -9.53 -11.66
CA ARG A 25 11.18 -8.94 -10.37
C ARG A 25 11.42 -7.43 -10.45
N MET A 26 10.83 -6.79 -11.45
CA MET A 26 10.97 -5.33 -11.64
C MET A 26 10.47 -4.55 -10.42
N GLY A 27 9.45 -5.05 -9.73
CA GLY A 27 8.96 -4.48 -8.47
C GLY A 27 10.01 -4.47 -7.37
N GLU A 28 10.77 -5.57 -7.20
CA GLU A 28 11.87 -5.66 -6.22
C GLU A 28 12.98 -4.64 -6.53
N SER A 29 13.33 -4.48 -7.81
CA SER A 29 14.33 -3.50 -8.24
C SER A 29 13.84 -2.07 -8.03
N LEU A 30 12.57 -1.79 -8.30
CA LEU A 30 11.96 -0.48 -8.06
C LEU A 30 11.89 -0.17 -6.56
N SER A 31 11.49 -1.13 -5.74
CA SER A 31 11.52 -1.03 -4.28
C SER A 31 12.91 -0.70 -3.75
N SER A 32 13.94 -1.37 -4.28
CA SER A 32 15.34 -1.09 -3.91
C SER A 32 15.75 0.34 -4.26
N VAL A 33 15.30 0.88 -5.39
CA VAL A 33 15.58 2.28 -5.78
C VAL A 33 14.89 3.25 -4.83
N PHE A 34 13.61 3.04 -4.52
CA PHE A 34 12.88 3.89 -3.57
C PHE A 34 13.49 3.83 -2.16
N SER A 35 13.84 2.64 -1.66
CA SER A 35 14.52 2.47 -0.37
C SER A 35 15.87 3.20 -0.34
N MET A 36 16.61 3.20 -1.46
CA MET A 36 17.87 3.92 -1.55
C MET A 36 17.66 5.44 -1.48
N LEU A 37 16.61 5.99 -2.10
CA LEU A 37 16.30 7.43 -2.01
C LEU A 37 16.03 7.85 -0.56
N VAL A 38 15.27 7.04 0.18
CA VAL A 38 15.01 7.32 1.60
C VAL A 38 16.29 7.18 2.44
N LEU A 39 17.07 6.11 2.21
CA LEU A 39 18.32 5.88 2.94
C LEU A 39 19.37 6.99 2.70
N MET A 40 19.38 7.58 1.51
CA MET A 40 20.27 8.70 1.16
C MET A 40 19.72 10.08 1.59
N GLU A 41 18.60 10.10 2.29
CA GLU A 41 17.89 11.34 2.69
C GLU A 41 17.48 12.23 1.49
N GLU A 42 17.38 11.65 0.30
CA GLU A 42 16.84 12.33 -0.90
C GLU A 42 15.31 12.34 -0.93
N SER A 43 14.69 11.55 -0.06
CA SER A 43 13.25 11.50 0.19
C SER A 43 12.99 11.10 1.64
N ASN A 44 11.78 11.29 2.12
CA ASN A 44 11.35 10.94 3.46
C ASN A 44 10.00 10.23 3.45
N TYR A 45 9.62 9.65 4.59
CA TYR A 45 8.38 8.89 4.74
C TYR A 45 7.12 9.73 4.40
N ARG A 46 7.13 11.02 4.72
CA ARG A 46 6.02 11.93 4.39
C ARG A 46 5.81 12.03 2.87
N GLU A 47 6.89 12.19 2.11
CA GLU A 47 6.83 12.27 0.65
C GLU A 47 6.38 10.93 0.04
N VAL A 48 6.79 9.80 0.63
CA VAL A 48 6.30 8.47 0.26
C VAL A 48 4.79 8.37 0.48
N ASN A 49 4.28 8.83 1.63
CA ASN A 49 2.85 8.85 1.92
C ASN A 49 2.05 9.77 1.00
N GLN A 50 2.58 10.93 0.65
CA GLN A 50 1.96 11.83 -0.31
C GLN A 50 1.85 11.18 -1.70
N LEU A 51 2.90 10.52 -2.16
CA LEU A 51 2.85 9.77 -3.42
C LEU A 51 1.83 8.63 -3.34
N ARG A 52 1.83 7.86 -2.25
CA ARG A 52 0.86 6.79 -2.00
C ARG A 52 -0.57 7.32 -2.06
N SER A 53 -0.87 8.43 -1.39
CA SER A 53 -2.19 9.06 -1.39
C SER A 53 -2.70 9.35 -2.80
N VAL A 54 -1.86 9.93 -3.65
CA VAL A 54 -2.21 10.24 -5.05
C VAL A 54 -2.51 8.96 -5.84
N LEU A 55 -1.65 7.95 -5.71
CA LEU A 55 -1.81 6.67 -6.42
C LEU A 55 -3.07 5.94 -5.95
N GLU A 56 -3.32 5.93 -4.63
CA GLU A 56 -4.46 5.22 -4.06
C GLU A 56 -5.78 5.88 -4.41
N LYS A 57 -5.90 7.20 -4.38
CA LYS A 57 -7.10 7.92 -4.83
C LYS A 57 -7.45 7.53 -6.28
N GLN A 58 -6.45 7.41 -7.16
CA GLN A 58 -6.69 6.96 -8.52
C GLN A 58 -7.10 5.48 -8.60
N ALA A 59 -6.46 4.62 -7.81
CA ALA A 59 -6.81 3.20 -7.72
C ALA A 59 -8.24 3.01 -7.18
N TYR A 60 -8.63 3.80 -6.17
CA TYR A 60 -9.92 3.76 -5.52
C TYR A 60 -11.09 4.02 -6.47
N VAL A 61 -10.96 5.02 -7.33
CA VAL A 61 -11.96 5.31 -8.38
C VAL A 61 -12.20 4.09 -9.26
N GLN A 62 -11.13 3.40 -9.64
CA GLN A 62 -11.23 2.20 -10.46
C GLN A 62 -11.78 1.01 -9.66
N ALA A 63 -11.31 0.84 -8.43
CA ALA A 63 -11.75 -0.24 -7.55
C ALA A 63 -13.26 -0.17 -7.26
N CYS A 64 -13.81 1.00 -6.97
CA CYS A 64 -15.26 1.17 -6.78
C CYS A 64 -16.08 0.69 -7.99
N ALA A 65 -15.56 0.83 -9.19
CA ALA A 65 -16.25 0.40 -10.42
C ALA A 65 -16.07 -1.10 -10.73
N LEU A 66 -15.02 -1.73 -10.20
CA LEU A 66 -14.58 -3.08 -10.60
C LEU A 66 -14.65 -4.11 -9.47
N ILE A 67 -14.89 -3.69 -8.23
CA ILE A 67 -14.92 -4.59 -7.08
C ILE A 67 -16.04 -5.63 -7.23
N SER A 68 -15.68 -6.89 -7.07
CA SER A 68 -16.62 -8.01 -7.07
C SER A 68 -17.30 -8.18 -5.70
N GLU A 69 -18.38 -8.95 -5.64
CA GLU A 69 -19.01 -9.30 -4.35
C GLU A 69 -18.02 -9.99 -3.40
N GLU A 70 -17.14 -10.86 -3.91
CA GLU A 70 -16.04 -11.44 -3.13
C GLU A 70 -15.10 -10.37 -2.56
N GLY A 71 -14.78 -9.33 -3.35
CA GLY A 71 -13.95 -8.21 -2.90
C GLY A 71 -14.63 -7.41 -1.80
N LYS A 72 -15.93 -7.17 -1.89
CA LYS A 72 -16.71 -6.51 -0.85
C LYS A 72 -16.75 -7.32 0.45
N GLU A 73 -16.91 -8.64 0.34
CA GLU A 73 -16.83 -9.54 1.49
C GLU A 73 -15.44 -9.52 2.14
N LYS A 74 -14.37 -9.51 1.34
CA LYS A 74 -12.99 -9.34 1.83
C LYS A 74 -12.81 -8.02 2.56
N ALA A 75 -13.26 -6.90 2.00
CA ALA A 75 -13.20 -5.59 2.65
C ALA A 75 -13.91 -5.59 4.00
N GLY A 76 -15.12 -6.15 4.08
CA GLY A 76 -15.87 -6.29 5.33
C GLY A 76 -15.14 -7.17 6.36
N ALA A 77 -14.55 -8.29 5.93
CA ALA A 77 -13.77 -9.17 6.78
C ALA A 77 -12.49 -8.50 7.33
N ILE A 78 -11.81 -7.69 6.50
CA ILE A 78 -10.64 -6.92 6.92
C ILE A 78 -11.02 -5.95 8.04
N ILE A 79 -12.08 -5.16 7.87
CA ILE A 79 -12.53 -4.23 8.90
C ILE A 79 -12.94 -4.95 10.19
N ASN A 80 -13.64 -6.07 10.08
CA ASN A 80 -14.00 -6.85 11.29
C ASN A 80 -12.75 -7.34 12.05
N ARG A 81 -11.67 -7.74 11.35
CA ARG A 81 -10.40 -8.10 12.01
C ARG A 81 -9.72 -6.87 12.63
N MET A 82 -9.76 -5.73 11.95
CA MET A 82 -9.22 -4.47 12.47
C MET A 82 -9.93 -4.02 13.75
N GLU A 83 -11.24 -4.12 13.81
CA GLU A 83 -12.06 -3.77 14.99
C GLU A 83 -11.77 -4.69 16.20
N ASN A 84 -11.68 -5.99 15.98
CA ASN A 84 -11.64 -7.01 17.03
C ASN A 84 -10.25 -7.59 17.29
N GLY A 85 -9.26 -7.30 16.45
CA GLY A 85 -7.91 -7.82 16.54
C GLY A 85 -7.02 -7.06 17.52
N ASP A 86 -5.89 -7.67 17.83
CA ASP A 86 -4.79 -7.00 18.52
C ASP A 86 -4.06 -6.00 17.59
N LEU A 87 -3.03 -5.35 18.11
CA LEU A 87 -2.27 -4.35 17.35
C LEU A 87 -1.64 -4.94 16.07
N GLU A 88 -1.14 -6.17 16.12
CA GLU A 88 -0.52 -6.82 14.96
C GLU A 88 -1.56 -7.11 13.86
N GLU A 89 -2.73 -7.59 14.26
CA GLU A 89 -3.84 -7.85 13.35
C GLU A 89 -4.38 -6.55 12.73
N ARG A 90 -4.43 -5.46 13.51
CA ARG A 90 -4.83 -4.14 13.01
C ARG A 90 -3.86 -3.60 11.97
N VAL A 91 -2.57 -3.64 12.23
CA VAL A 91 -1.52 -3.20 11.27
C VAL A 91 -1.58 -4.06 10.01
N ARG A 92 -1.79 -5.36 10.14
CA ARG A 92 -1.96 -6.26 8.99
C ARG A 92 -3.21 -5.90 8.18
N SER A 93 -4.33 -5.64 8.85
CA SER A 93 -5.59 -5.25 8.22
C SER A 93 -5.51 -3.92 7.50
N ASP A 94 -4.74 -2.96 8.02
CA ASP A 94 -4.41 -1.70 7.32
C ASP A 94 -3.75 -1.98 5.96
N HIS A 95 -2.67 -2.74 5.97
CA HIS A 95 -1.97 -3.09 4.73
C HIS A 95 -2.86 -3.85 3.75
N GLU A 96 -3.67 -4.79 4.24
CA GLU A 96 -4.57 -5.58 3.41
C GLU A 96 -5.67 -4.73 2.77
N LEU A 97 -6.24 -3.76 3.49
CA LEU A 97 -7.28 -2.87 2.95
C LEU A 97 -6.73 -2.01 1.81
N HIS A 98 -5.61 -1.36 2.05
CA HIS A 98 -4.96 -0.55 1.02
C HIS A 98 -4.54 -1.40 -0.20
N HIS A 99 -3.98 -2.58 0.03
CA HIS A 99 -3.62 -3.49 -1.07
C HIS A 99 -4.86 -3.93 -1.86
N LEU A 100 -5.99 -4.21 -1.19
CA LEU A 100 -7.24 -4.57 -1.84
C LEU A 100 -7.71 -3.49 -2.82
N VAL A 101 -7.61 -2.22 -2.46
CA VAL A 101 -7.95 -1.09 -3.35
C VAL A 101 -7.11 -1.14 -4.63
N PHE A 102 -5.80 -1.35 -4.51
CA PHE A 102 -4.93 -1.44 -5.68
C PHE A 102 -5.21 -2.70 -6.51
N GLU A 103 -5.45 -3.85 -5.88
CA GLU A 103 -5.78 -5.11 -6.57
C GLU A 103 -7.04 -4.93 -7.44
N TYR A 104 -8.11 -4.37 -6.87
CA TYR A 104 -9.37 -4.16 -7.59
C TYR A 104 -9.33 -2.98 -8.57
N SER A 105 -8.30 -2.15 -8.55
CA SER A 105 -8.09 -1.17 -9.61
C SER A 105 -7.80 -1.83 -10.96
N GLN A 106 -7.32 -3.08 -10.96
CA GLN A 106 -6.85 -3.83 -12.14
C GLN A 106 -5.78 -3.08 -12.97
N ASN A 107 -5.19 -2.05 -12.42
CA ASN A 107 -4.13 -1.30 -13.06
C ASN A 107 -2.77 -1.85 -12.61
N ARG A 108 -2.17 -2.68 -13.47
CA ARG A 108 -0.91 -3.37 -13.18
C ARG A 108 0.23 -2.43 -12.78
N LEU A 109 0.26 -1.22 -13.33
CA LEU A 109 1.31 -0.25 -13.00
C LEU A 109 1.08 0.36 -11.61
N LEU A 110 -0.18 0.67 -11.24
CA LEU A 110 -0.51 1.14 -9.89
C LEU A 110 -0.18 0.06 -8.85
N ILE A 111 -0.53 -1.20 -9.12
CA ILE A 111 -0.20 -2.33 -8.24
C ILE A 111 1.32 -2.44 -8.06
N LEU A 112 2.09 -2.43 -9.15
CA LEU A 112 3.54 -2.51 -9.11
C LEU A 112 4.19 -1.37 -8.31
N LEU A 113 3.71 -0.13 -8.50
CA LEU A 113 4.18 1.04 -7.77
C LEU A 113 3.85 0.93 -6.28
N MET A 114 2.62 0.49 -5.94
CA MET A 114 2.22 0.28 -4.56
C MET A 114 3.06 -0.81 -3.88
N ASP A 115 3.27 -1.94 -4.55
CA ASP A 115 4.11 -3.03 -4.03
C ASP A 115 5.54 -2.54 -3.74
N ALA A 116 6.09 -1.72 -4.65
CA ALA A 116 7.41 -1.14 -4.46
C ALA A 116 7.49 -0.14 -3.29
N LEU A 117 6.45 0.66 -3.06
CA LEU A 117 6.37 1.58 -1.92
C LEU A 117 6.08 0.84 -0.61
N SER A 118 5.33 -0.26 -0.64
CA SER A 118 4.94 -1.04 0.53
C SER A 118 6.15 -1.60 1.30
N GLU A 119 7.26 -1.86 0.64
CA GLU A 119 8.50 -2.31 1.30
C GLU A 119 9.06 -1.21 2.23
N ILE A 120 9.03 0.06 1.78
CA ILE A 120 9.46 1.19 2.59
C ILE A 120 8.50 1.41 3.75
N ILE A 121 7.20 1.35 3.47
CA ILE A 121 6.15 1.50 4.47
C ILE A 121 6.27 0.41 5.54
N ARG A 122 6.61 -0.82 5.16
CA ARG A 122 6.81 -1.92 6.09
C ARG A 122 8.08 -1.77 6.93
N SER A 123 9.19 -1.32 6.35
CA SER A 123 10.46 -1.21 7.06
C SER A 123 10.53 -0.01 8.01
N GLU A 124 10.01 1.14 7.59
CA GLU A 124 10.04 2.39 8.37
C GLU A 124 8.66 2.74 8.93
N GLY A 125 7.60 2.44 8.17
CA GLY A 125 6.22 2.73 8.50
C GLY A 125 5.64 1.82 9.57
N GLU A 126 6.18 0.62 9.81
CA GLU A 126 5.67 -0.25 10.88
C GLU A 126 5.80 0.42 12.26
N VAL A 127 6.89 1.14 12.50
CA VAL A 127 7.09 1.94 13.72
C VAL A 127 6.06 3.07 13.76
N VAL A 128 5.86 3.73 12.65
CA VAL A 128 4.92 4.85 12.49
C VAL A 128 3.48 4.36 12.65
N LEU A 129 3.09 3.26 12.00
CA LEU A 129 1.75 2.67 12.13
C LEU A 129 1.49 2.15 13.54
N ARG A 130 2.48 1.56 14.21
CA ARG A 130 2.34 1.14 15.61
C ARG A 130 2.17 2.33 16.54
N GLN A 131 2.83 3.45 16.29
CA GLN A 131 2.63 4.70 17.03
C GLN A 131 1.23 5.26 16.73
N ALA A 132 0.84 5.36 15.48
CA ALA A 132 -0.47 5.84 15.05
C ALA A 132 -1.61 5.04 15.69
N ALA A 133 -1.58 3.73 15.54
CA ALA A 133 -2.57 2.84 16.14
C ALA A 133 -2.59 2.85 17.68
N SER A 134 -1.56 3.37 18.34
CA SER A 134 -1.49 3.51 19.80
C SER A 134 -1.97 4.87 20.33
N ILE A 135 -1.99 5.92 19.47
CA ILE A 135 -2.35 7.29 19.87
C ILE A 135 -3.88 7.43 19.95
N ASP A 136 -4.59 7.11 18.89
CA ASP A 136 -6.06 7.07 18.86
C ASP A 136 -6.55 5.90 18.02
N THR A 137 -6.67 4.75 18.67
CA THR A 137 -7.11 3.51 18.03
C THR A 137 -8.52 3.62 17.45
N GLU A 138 -9.41 4.35 18.11
CA GLU A 138 -10.82 4.44 17.68
C GLU A 138 -10.94 5.31 16.42
N GLU A 139 -10.28 6.46 16.38
CA GLU A 139 -10.26 7.34 15.20
C GLU A 139 -9.59 6.61 14.02
N TRP A 140 -8.45 5.97 14.25
CA TRP A 140 -7.74 5.22 13.21
C TRP A 140 -8.60 4.11 12.58
N ILE A 141 -9.29 3.32 13.40
CA ILE A 141 -10.23 2.28 12.91
C ILE A 141 -11.39 2.91 12.15
N ALA A 142 -11.96 4.01 12.65
CA ALA A 142 -13.10 4.68 12.03
C ALA A 142 -12.75 5.20 10.62
N LEU A 143 -11.56 5.75 10.42
CA LEU A 143 -11.07 6.20 9.11
C LEU A 143 -11.02 5.05 8.10
N HIS A 144 -10.41 3.91 8.48
CA HIS A 144 -10.35 2.74 7.60
C HIS A 144 -11.71 2.14 7.31
N LYS A 145 -12.59 2.13 8.32
CA LYS A 145 -13.96 1.67 8.17
C LYS A 145 -14.74 2.50 7.15
N ASN A 146 -14.57 3.83 7.18
CA ASN A 146 -15.21 4.71 6.21
C ASN A 146 -14.72 4.43 4.78
N ILE A 147 -13.41 4.25 4.60
CA ILE A 147 -12.83 3.87 3.29
C ILE A 147 -13.47 2.57 2.77
N ALA A 148 -13.54 1.54 3.62
CA ALA A 148 -14.06 0.23 3.25
C ALA A 148 -15.57 0.26 2.97
N ILE A 149 -16.36 0.96 3.79
CA ILE A 149 -17.82 1.09 3.59
C ILE A 149 -18.10 1.78 2.25
N CYS A 150 -17.44 2.91 1.98
CA CYS A 150 -17.63 3.62 0.72
C CYS A 150 -17.19 2.78 -0.50
N LEU A 151 -16.13 1.95 -0.35
CA LEU A 151 -15.72 1.01 -1.39
C LEU A 151 -16.80 -0.05 -1.66
N ILE A 152 -17.35 -0.65 -0.60
CA ILE A 152 -18.40 -1.68 -0.68
C ILE A 152 -19.67 -1.11 -1.33
N GLU A 153 -20.05 0.12 -0.98
CA GLU A 153 -21.22 0.82 -1.51
C GLU A 153 -20.99 1.41 -2.90
N GLY A 154 -19.76 1.49 -3.37
CA GLY A 154 -19.40 2.11 -4.64
C GLY A 154 -19.49 3.64 -4.60
N ASN A 155 -19.43 4.25 -3.41
CA ASN A 155 -19.53 5.69 -3.24
C ASN A 155 -18.15 6.36 -3.41
N ILE A 156 -17.83 6.69 -4.67
CA ILE A 156 -16.52 7.23 -5.04
C ILE A 156 -16.22 8.55 -4.31
N GLN A 157 -17.19 9.48 -4.24
CA GLN A 157 -16.94 10.82 -3.71
C GLN A 157 -16.61 10.79 -2.22
N GLU A 158 -17.44 10.13 -1.44
CA GLU A 158 -17.24 9.97 0.01
C GLU A 158 -15.99 9.13 0.31
N GLY A 159 -15.73 8.12 -0.51
CA GLY A 159 -14.52 7.30 -0.35
C GLY A 159 -13.23 8.07 -0.63
N LEU A 160 -13.22 8.99 -1.59
CA LEU A 160 -12.07 9.88 -1.82
C LEU A 160 -11.85 10.85 -0.67
N LEU A 161 -12.94 11.36 -0.06
CA LEU A 161 -12.87 12.20 1.15
C LEU A 161 -12.33 11.37 2.35
N ALA A 162 -12.81 10.16 2.54
CA ALA A 162 -12.33 9.27 3.59
C ALA A 162 -10.84 8.96 3.45
N LEU A 163 -10.35 8.75 2.22
CA LEU A 163 -8.92 8.59 1.95
C LEU A 163 -8.14 9.87 2.27
N GLU A 164 -8.68 11.04 1.93
CA GLU A 164 -8.04 12.32 2.23
C GLU A 164 -7.90 12.52 3.73
N GLU A 165 -8.98 12.33 4.49
CA GLU A 165 -8.99 12.41 5.96
C GLU A 165 -7.99 11.43 6.58
N HIS A 166 -7.91 10.18 6.07
CA HIS A 166 -6.96 9.19 6.53
C HIS A 166 -5.50 9.65 6.36
N TYR A 167 -5.13 10.16 5.17
CA TYR A 167 -3.77 10.63 4.91
C TYR A 167 -3.44 11.93 5.65
N GLU A 168 -4.41 12.85 5.82
CA GLU A 168 -4.24 14.05 6.64
C GLU A 168 -4.03 13.69 8.12
N TRP A 169 -4.76 12.68 8.62
CA TRP A 169 -4.58 12.18 9.98
C TRP A 169 -3.16 11.63 10.18
N LEU A 170 -2.66 10.83 9.24
CA LEU A 170 -1.28 10.34 9.28
C LEU A 170 -0.25 11.48 9.30
N GLU A 171 -0.45 12.55 8.52
CA GLU A 171 0.48 13.69 8.50
C GLU A 171 0.44 14.54 9.77
N ARG A 172 -0.73 14.64 10.42
CA ARG A 172 -0.93 15.45 11.63
C ARG A 172 -0.39 14.78 12.89
N ASP A 173 -0.70 13.52 13.07
CA ASP A 173 -0.52 12.80 14.33
C ASP A 173 0.80 12.03 14.41
N ILE A 174 1.45 11.84 13.27
CA ILE A 174 2.78 11.27 13.21
C ILE A 174 3.80 12.39 13.16
N LYS A 175 4.45 12.65 14.30
CA LYS A 175 5.64 13.50 14.36
C LYS A 175 6.78 12.75 13.69
N MET A 176 6.93 12.99 12.40
CA MET A 176 8.07 12.53 11.61
C MET A 176 9.28 13.44 11.87
#